data_33ebcaee4f99e73dc478e245b87782b4
#
_entry.id   33ebcaee4f99e73dc478e245b87782b4
#
_cell.length_a   1.000
_cell.length_b   1.000
_cell.length_c   1.000
_cell.angle_alpha   90.00
_cell.angle_beta   90.00
_cell.angle_gamma   90.00
#
_symmetry.space_group_name_H-M   'P 1'
#
loop_
_entity.id
_entity.type
_entity.pdbx_description
1 polymer ?
#
loop_
_entity_poly.entity_id
_entity_poly.type
_entity_poly.pdbx_seq_one_letter_code
_entity_poly.pdbx_strand_id
1 'polypeptide(L)'
;MDVNALTEAKLISTLNEENLSHFSKTYVPSRLLLGPGPSNAHPEVLNALSLNPIGHLDEAYISLMSDVQQLLRYTWQCSNRLTLPMSGTGSAAMEASIANFIEEGEKILIAKKGYFGDRLVDMATRYKAEVSVIEKPWGEAFSYEEIKYEIETKKPAIFAIVCLLYTSPSPRD
;
A
#
# COMPACT_ATOMS: atom_id res chain seq x y z
N MET A 1 -38.78 -3.35 17.24
CA MET A 1 -38.65 -3.93 15.89
C MET A 1 -37.51 -3.20 15.22
N ASP A 2 -36.46 -3.92 14.90
CA ASP A 2 -35.24 -3.33 14.33
C ASP A 2 -35.48 -2.99 12.84
N VAL A 3 -35.42 -1.70 12.53
CA VAL A 3 -35.66 -1.18 11.18
C VAL A 3 -34.64 -1.74 10.15
N ASN A 4 -33.42 -2.08 10.62
CA ASN A 4 -32.38 -2.68 9.80
C ASN A 4 -32.73 -4.12 9.40
N ALA A 5 -33.26 -4.92 10.31
CA ALA A 5 -33.66 -6.30 10.01
C ALA A 5 -34.80 -6.38 8.99
N LEU A 6 -35.72 -5.40 9.01
CA LEU A 6 -36.78 -5.30 7.99
C LEU A 6 -36.26 -4.88 6.62
N THR A 7 -35.19 -4.08 6.59
CA THR A 7 -34.56 -3.63 5.33
C THR A 7 -33.76 -4.76 4.68
N GLU A 8 -33.00 -5.54 5.48
CA GLU A 8 -32.27 -6.72 4.99
C GLU A 8 -33.19 -7.82 4.48
N ALA A 9 -34.26 -8.15 5.23
CA ALA A 9 -35.25 -9.15 4.80
C ALA A 9 -35.95 -8.74 3.50
N LYS A 10 -36.22 -7.45 3.32
CA LYS A 10 -36.82 -6.91 2.11
C LYS A 10 -35.83 -6.92 0.92
N LEU A 11 -34.54 -6.66 1.18
CA LEU A 11 -33.49 -6.75 0.17
C LEU A 11 -33.32 -8.19 -0.34
N ILE A 12 -33.29 -9.16 0.58
CA ILE A 12 -33.15 -10.59 0.26
C ILE A 12 -34.37 -11.09 -0.50
N SER A 13 -35.60 -10.66 -0.12
CA SER A 13 -36.82 -11.08 -0.79
C SER A 13 -36.99 -10.54 -2.21
N THR A 14 -36.22 -9.50 -2.60
CA THR A 14 -36.21 -8.98 -3.98
C THR A 14 -35.18 -9.70 -4.87
N LEU A 15 -34.29 -10.52 -4.32
CA LEU A 15 -33.33 -11.32 -5.04
C LEU A 15 -33.99 -12.66 -5.44
N ASN A 16 -34.71 -12.65 -6.56
CA ASN A 16 -35.22 -13.87 -7.19
C ASN A 16 -34.30 -14.32 -8.35
N GLU A 17 -34.46 -15.53 -8.84
CA GLU A 17 -33.63 -16.12 -9.90
C GLU A 17 -33.58 -15.25 -11.16
N GLU A 18 -34.68 -14.57 -11.48
CA GLU A 18 -34.77 -13.68 -12.63
C GLU A 18 -33.91 -12.42 -12.47
N ASN A 19 -33.89 -11.83 -11.28
CA ASN A 19 -33.06 -10.69 -10.96
C ASN A 19 -31.56 -11.10 -10.83
N LEU A 20 -31.27 -12.28 -10.30
CA LEU A 20 -29.91 -12.82 -10.23
C LEU A 20 -29.31 -13.08 -11.62
N SER A 21 -30.13 -13.37 -12.63
CA SER A 21 -29.67 -13.58 -14.02
C SER A 21 -28.99 -12.33 -14.61
N HIS A 22 -29.32 -11.13 -14.13
CA HIS A 22 -28.65 -9.89 -14.53
C HIS A 22 -27.21 -9.80 -14.05
N PHE A 23 -26.85 -10.44 -12.95
CA PHE A 23 -25.48 -10.44 -12.41
C PHE A 23 -24.56 -11.44 -13.11
N SER A 24 -25.12 -12.42 -13.84
CA SER A 24 -24.35 -13.47 -14.52
C SER A 24 -23.57 -12.99 -15.75
N LYS A 25 -23.79 -11.76 -16.19
CA LYS A 25 -23.18 -11.18 -17.40
C LYS A 25 -22.38 -9.91 -17.10
N THR A 26 -21.59 -9.92 -16.03
CA THR A 26 -20.70 -8.80 -15.74
C THR A 26 -19.65 -8.68 -16.84
N TYR A 27 -19.83 -7.71 -17.73
CA TYR A 27 -18.83 -7.36 -18.73
C TYR A 27 -17.81 -6.40 -18.10
N VAL A 28 -16.57 -6.84 -18.01
CA VAL A 28 -15.44 -5.99 -17.58
C VAL A 28 -14.68 -5.54 -18.83
N PRO A 29 -14.84 -4.29 -19.26
CA PRO A 29 -14.15 -3.78 -20.43
C PRO A 29 -12.65 -3.67 -20.17
N SER A 30 -11.83 -3.97 -21.18
CA SER A 30 -10.42 -3.69 -21.13
C SER A 30 -10.18 -2.17 -21.13
N ARG A 31 -9.37 -1.69 -20.20
CA ARG A 31 -8.98 -0.28 -20.08
C ARG A 31 -7.49 -0.16 -19.87
N LEU A 32 -6.85 0.79 -20.53
CA LEU A 32 -5.49 1.22 -20.17
C LEU A 32 -5.59 2.17 -18.98
N LEU A 33 -4.99 1.77 -17.86
CA LEU A 33 -4.99 2.54 -16.62
C LEU A 33 -3.72 3.36 -16.55
N LEU A 34 -3.85 4.69 -16.53
CA LEU A 34 -2.74 5.65 -16.54
C LEU A 34 -2.60 6.41 -15.20
N GLY A 35 -3.36 6.01 -14.20
CA GLY A 35 -3.29 6.60 -12.86
C GLY A 35 -2.33 5.84 -11.93
N PRO A 36 -2.05 6.40 -10.75
CA PRO A 36 -1.17 5.77 -9.77
C PRO A 36 -1.74 4.50 -9.10
N GLY A 37 -2.97 4.17 -9.37
CA GLY A 37 -3.68 2.97 -8.93
C GLY A 37 -5.19 3.10 -9.12
N PRO A 38 -5.87 1.99 -9.46
CA PRO A 38 -5.32 0.68 -9.84
C PRO A 38 -4.52 0.73 -11.14
N SER A 39 -3.66 -0.28 -11.38
CA SER A 39 -2.83 -0.40 -12.58
C SER A 39 -3.06 -1.72 -13.30
N ASN A 40 -2.73 -1.77 -14.58
CA ASN A 40 -2.81 -3.01 -15.34
C ASN A 40 -1.70 -3.97 -14.90
N ALA A 41 -2.07 -5.14 -14.41
CA ALA A 41 -1.11 -6.20 -14.13
C ALA A 41 -0.64 -6.88 -15.41
N HIS A 42 0.61 -7.36 -15.41
CA HIS A 42 1.13 -8.15 -16.52
C HIS A 42 0.28 -9.42 -16.74
N PRO A 43 0.06 -9.89 -17.98
CA PRO A 43 -0.75 -11.07 -18.26
C PRO A 43 -0.32 -12.32 -17.47
N GLU A 44 0.96 -12.54 -17.27
CA GLU A 44 1.47 -13.66 -16.47
C GLU A 44 1.05 -13.58 -14.99
N VAL A 45 1.00 -12.36 -14.44
CA VAL A 45 0.49 -12.15 -13.06
C VAL A 45 -1.00 -12.49 -12.99
N LEU A 46 -1.79 -12.06 -13.96
CA LEU A 46 -3.23 -12.39 -14.02
C LEU A 46 -3.44 -13.89 -14.18
N ASN A 47 -2.64 -14.56 -15.00
CA ASN A 47 -2.68 -16.02 -15.13
C ASN A 47 -2.32 -16.73 -13.82
N ALA A 48 -1.30 -16.26 -13.11
CA ALA A 48 -0.90 -16.81 -11.82
C ALA A 48 -2.01 -16.67 -10.75
N LEU A 49 -2.77 -15.56 -10.76
CA LEU A 49 -3.91 -15.35 -9.86
C LEU A 49 -5.08 -16.31 -10.11
N SER A 50 -5.15 -16.96 -11.28
CA SER A 50 -6.17 -17.94 -11.62
C SER A 50 -5.81 -19.39 -11.27
N LEU A 51 -4.60 -19.65 -10.76
CA LEU A 51 -4.17 -20.98 -10.35
C LEU A 51 -4.88 -21.44 -9.07
N ASN A 52 -5.01 -22.75 -8.94
CA ASN A 52 -5.59 -23.32 -7.73
C ASN A 52 -4.74 -22.98 -6.49
N PRO A 53 -5.37 -22.68 -5.36
CA PRO A 53 -4.65 -22.48 -4.11
C PRO A 53 -4.03 -23.78 -3.64
N ILE A 54 -2.87 -23.70 -3.01
CA ILE A 54 -2.18 -24.80 -2.35
C ILE A 54 -2.07 -24.54 -0.85
N GLY A 55 -1.99 -25.59 -0.07
CA GLY A 55 -1.91 -25.49 1.39
C GLY A 55 -0.59 -24.82 1.83
N HIS A 56 -0.66 -24.00 2.87
CA HIS A 56 0.50 -23.27 3.39
C HIS A 56 1.59 -24.16 4.01
N LEU A 57 1.30 -25.42 4.29
CA LEU A 57 2.27 -26.44 4.75
C LEU A 57 2.67 -27.42 3.65
N ASP A 58 2.17 -27.26 2.43
CA ASP A 58 2.55 -28.08 1.28
C ASP A 58 4.00 -27.79 0.89
N GLU A 59 4.75 -28.84 0.54
CA GLU A 59 6.16 -28.71 0.14
C GLU A 59 6.34 -27.82 -1.08
N ALA A 60 5.39 -27.85 -2.02
CA ALA A 60 5.39 -26.98 -3.19
C ALA A 60 5.21 -25.50 -2.80
N TYR A 61 4.35 -25.22 -1.81
CA TYR A 61 4.19 -23.86 -1.29
C TYR A 61 5.45 -23.36 -0.59
N ILE A 62 6.07 -24.20 0.24
CA ILE A 62 7.30 -23.87 0.97
C ILE A 62 8.44 -23.58 -0.01
N SER A 63 8.56 -24.39 -1.06
CA SER A 63 9.54 -24.17 -2.14
C SER A 63 9.29 -22.83 -2.86
N LEU A 64 8.04 -22.59 -3.27
CA LEU A 64 7.63 -21.34 -3.92
C LEU A 64 7.94 -20.11 -3.05
N MET A 65 7.64 -20.18 -1.75
CA MET A 65 7.95 -19.07 -0.83
C MET A 65 9.46 -18.85 -0.67
N SER A 66 10.27 -19.89 -0.73
CA SER A 66 11.73 -19.79 -0.71
C SER A 66 12.25 -19.05 -1.95
N ASP A 67 11.70 -19.37 -3.12
CA ASP A 67 12.05 -18.70 -4.38
C ASP A 67 11.62 -17.23 -4.36
N VAL A 68 10.40 -16.95 -3.89
CA VAL A 68 9.90 -15.56 -3.73
C VAL A 68 10.80 -14.76 -2.79
N GLN A 69 11.23 -15.32 -1.66
CA GLN A 69 12.17 -14.64 -0.76
C GLN A 69 13.51 -14.32 -1.42
N GLN A 70 14.05 -15.23 -2.24
CA GLN A 70 15.29 -14.99 -2.97
C GLN A 70 15.11 -13.87 -4.01
N LEU A 71 14.02 -13.90 -4.77
CA LEU A 71 13.70 -12.87 -5.75
C LEU A 71 13.49 -11.49 -5.08
N LEU A 72 12.86 -11.45 -3.93
CA LEU A 72 12.71 -10.20 -3.15
C LEU A 72 14.07 -9.67 -2.69
N ARG A 73 14.96 -10.52 -2.18
CA ARG A 73 16.33 -10.10 -1.81
C ARG A 73 17.09 -9.56 -3.00
N TYR A 74 16.95 -10.20 -4.15
CA TYR A 74 17.55 -9.70 -5.40
C TYR A 74 16.98 -8.34 -5.79
N THR A 75 15.66 -8.19 -5.77
CA THR A 75 14.99 -6.93 -6.14
C THR A 75 15.36 -5.77 -5.22
N TRP A 76 15.41 -6.02 -3.92
CA TRP A 76 15.75 -5.01 -2.90
C TRP A 76 17.25 -4.88 -2.65
N GLN A 77 18.09 -5.67 -3.33
CA GLN A 77 19.54 -5.69 -3.14
C GLN A 77 19.92 -5.82 -1.67
N CYS A 78 19.24 -6.71 -0.94
CA CYS A 78 19.45 -6.95 0.48
C CYS A 78 19.80 -8.40 0.79
N SER A 79 20.49 -8.62 1.91
CA SER A 79 20.87 -9.93 2.43
C SER A 79 20.06 -10.36 3.65
N ASN A 80 19.04 -9.62 4.03
CA ASN A 80 18.24 -9.89 5.21
C ASN A 80 17.60 -11.28 5.14
N ARG A 81 17.81 -12.07 6.19
CA ARG A 81 17.25 -13.42 6.25
C ARG A 81 15.71 -13.40 6.23
N LEU A 82 15.11 -12.50 7.00
CA LEU A 82 13.66 -12.30 7.04
C LEU A 82 13.24 -11.30 5.95
N THR A 83 13.07 -11.80 4.74
CA THR A 83 12.56 -11.04 3.59
C THR A 83 11.40 -11.82 3.02
N LEU A 84 10.18 -11.33 3.18
CA LEU A 84 8.96 -12.04 2.78
C LEU A 84 7.88 -11.05 2.31
N PRO A 85 6.99 -11.48 1.40
CA PRO A 85 5.86 -10.67 1.00
C PRO A 85 4.81 -10.62 2.11
N MET A 86 4.25 -9.44 2.33
CA MET A 86 3.12 -9.24 3.23
C MET A 86 1.88 -8.88 2.41
N SER A 87 0.80 -9.62 2.62
CA SER A 87 -0.48 -9.32 1.99
C SER A 87 -1.12 -8.09 2.63
N GLY A 88 -1.46 -7.10 1.82
CA GLY A 88 -2.09 -5.89 2.31
C GLY A 88 -2.22 -4.81 1.24
N THR A 89 -2.87 -3.71 1.61
CA THR A 89 -2.96 -2.51 0.78
C THR A 89 -1.70 -1.65 0.89
N GLY A 90 -1.53 -0.66 0.00
CA GLY A 90 -0.46 0.34 0.13
C GLY A 90 -0.50 1.09 1.48
N SER A 91 -1.69 1.33 2.02
CA SER A 91 -1.84 1.92 3.37
C SER A 91 -1.33 1.00 4.48
N ALA A 92 -1.53 -0.31 4.35
CA ALA A 92 -0.98 -1.27 5.30
C ALA A 92 0.56 -1.29 5.23
N ALA A 93 1.15 -1.11 4.05
CA ALA A 93 2.60 -0.97 3.89
C ALA A 93 3.14 0.31 4.53
N MET A 94 2.43 1.44 4.39
CA MET A 94 2.77 2.69 5.09
C MET A 94 2.73 2.50 6.61
N GLU A 95 1.67 1.90 7.13
CA GLU A 95 1.54 1.62 8.56
C GLU A 95 2.60 0.66 9.07
N ALA A 96 2.91 -0.40 8.32
CA ALA A 96 3.99 -1.32 8.65
C ALA A 96 5.35 -0.62 8.73
N SER A 97 5.62 0.36 7.84
CA SER A 97 6.84 1.16 7.89
C SER A 97 6.90 1.98 9.19
N ILE A 98 5.83 2.68 9.55
CA ILE A 98 5.77 3.45 10.80
C ILE A 98 5.93 2.53 12.01
N ALA A 99 5.15 1.46 12.09
CA ALA A 99 5.15 0.53 13.23
C ALA A 99 6.51 -0.17 13.48
N ASN A 100 7.31 -0.35 12.44
CA ASN A 100 8.61 -1.03 12.56
C ASN A 100 9.78 -0.08 12.83
N PHE A 101 9.64 1.20 12.52
CA PHE A 101 10.76 2.13 12.59
C PHE A 101 10.57 3.25 13.61
N ILE A 102 9.39 3.40 14.22
CA ILE A 102 9.10 4.48 15.17
C ILE A 102 8.76 3.90 16.54
N GLU A 103 9.43 4.38 17.55
CA GLU A 103 9.04 4.22 18.96
C GLU A 103 8.27 5.45 19.45
N GLU A 104 7.49 5.27 20.53
CA GLU A 104 6.75 6.37 21.16
C GLU A 104 7.67 7.51 21.57
N GLY A 105 7.40 8.71 21.13
CA GLY A 105 8.21 9.91 21.41
C GLY A 105 9.39 10.12 20.47
N GLU A 106 9.66 9.21 19.53
CA GLU A 106 10.72 9.45 18.54
C GLU A 106 10.34 10.55 17.54
N LYS A 107 11.36 11.27 17.10
CA LYS A 107 11.22 12.38 16.15
C LYS A 107 11.14 11.87 14.72
N ILE A 108 10.06 12.22 14.03
CA ILE A 108 9.93 12.01 12.61
C ILE A 108 9.70 13.33 11.88
N LEU A 109 10.40 13.52 10.75
CA LEU A 109 10.18 14.62 9.83
C LEU A 109 9.45 14.07 8.59
N ILE A 110 8.31 14.64 8.28
CA ILE A 110 7.49 14.22 7.13
C ILE A 110 7.41 15.32 6.09
N ALA A 111 7.88 15.06 4.87
CA ALA A 111 7.64 15.92 3.72
C ALA A 111 6.23 15.62 3.17
N LYS A 112 5.28 16.46 3.58
CA LYS A 112 3.85 16.31 3.30
C LYS A 112 3.45 17.05 2.05
N LYS A 113 2.80 16.31 1.12
CA LYS A 113 2.19 16.87 -0.06
C LYS A 113 1.03 15.98 -0.51
N GLY A 114 -0.18 16.50 -0.39
CA GLY A 114 -1.40 15.80 -0.76
C GLY A 114 -1.80 14.67 0.18
N TYR A 115 -2.83 13.92 -0.22
CA TYR A 115 -3.58 12.97 0.59
C TYR A 115 -2.74 11.91 1.31
N PHE A 116 -1.77 11.30 0.63
CA PHE A 116 -0.94 10.26 1.25
C PHE A 116 0.09 10.82 2.23
N GLY A 117 0.52 12.08 2.03
CA GLY A 117 1.32 12.80 3.01
C GLY A 117 0.53 13.06 4.30
N ASP A 118 -0.74 13.49 4.19
CA ASP A 118 -1.64 13.66 5.35
C ASP A 118 -1.86 12.34 6.09
N ARG A 119 -2.05 11.24 5.34
CA ARG A 119 -2.21 9.92 5.93
C ARG A 119 -0.95 9.47 6.69
N LEU A 120 0.23 9.75 6.19
CA LEU A 120 1.48 9.41 6.86
C LEU A 120 1.64 10.18 8.17
N VAL A 121 1.27 11.47 8.18
CA VAL A 121 1.22 12.30 9.40
C VAL A 121 0.25 11.72 10.43
N ASP A 122 -0.97 11.35 10.01
CA ASP A 122 -1.98 10.74 10.88
C ASP A 122 -1.48 9.43 11.49
N MET A 123 -0.89 8.55 10.69
CA MET A 123 -0.31 7.29 11.17
C MET A 123 0.79 7.56 12.21
N ALA A 124 1.79 8.38 11.91
CA ALA A 124 2.88 8.68 12.83
C ALA A 124 2.38 9.28 14.14
N THR A 125 1.35 10.13 14.07
CA THR A 125 0.71 10.72 15.26
C THR A 125 0.02 9.66 16.11
N ARG A 126 -0.66 8.70 15.51
CA ARG A 126 -1.31 7.57 16.23
C ARG A 126 -0.30 6.67 16.94
N TYR A 127 0.89 6.51 16.35
CA TYR A 127 2.02 5.81 17.00
C TYR A 127 2.78 6.70 18.00
N LYS A 128 2.24 7.89 18.30
CA LYS A 128 2.74 8.84 19.29
C LYS A 128 4.17 9.33 19.02
N ALA A 129 4.55 9.40 17.75
CA ALA A 129 5.79 10.04 17.35
C ALA A 129 5.74 11.56 17.58
N GLU A 130 6.90 12.18 17.81
CA GLU A 130 7.07 13.63 17.75
C GLU A 130 7.17 14.07 16.28
N VAL A 131 6.01 14.41 15.68
CA VAL A 131 5.88 14.67 14.24
C VAL A 131 6.23 16.11 13.92
N SER A 132 7.20 16.31 13.02
CA SER A 132 7.49 17.56 12.34
C SER A 132 7.12 17.46 10.87
N VAL A 133 6.61 18.53 10.27
CA VAL A 133 6.13 18.52 8.89
C VAL A 133 6.79 19.64 8.09
N ILE A 134 7.21 19.31 6.86
CA ILE A 134 7.46 20.28 5.78
C ILE A 134 6.30 20.14 4.80
N GLU A 135 5.59 21.21 4.51
CA GLU A 135 4.42 21.17 3.62
C GLU A 135 4.65 22.01 2.36
N LYS A 136 4.22 21.48 1.23
CA LYS A 136 4.21 22.16 -0.06
C LYS A 136 2.82 22.10 -0.70
N PRO A 137 2.41 23.15 -1.43
CA PRO A 137 1.23 23.08 -2.26
C PRO A 137 1.35 22.02 -3.36
N TRP A 138 0.20 21.62 -3.90
CA TRP A 138 0.16 20.71 -5.04
C TRP A 138 0.90 21.30 -6.25
N GLY A 139 1.69 20.47 -6.93
CA GLY A 139 2.49 20.89 -8.08
C GLY A 139 3.90 21.39 -7.75
N GLU A 140 4.19 21.77 -6.51
CA GLU A 140 5.53 22.18 -6.09
C GLU A 140 6.39 20.99 -5.65
N ALA A 141 7.68 21.01 -5.88
CA ALA A 141 8.62 19.99 -5.42
C ALA A 141 9.37 20.48 -4.17
N PHE A 142 9.73 19.53 -3.30
CA PHE A 142 10.69 19.80 -2.24
C PHE A 142 12.09 19.91 -2.84
N SER A 143 12.84 20.95 -2.45
CA SER A 143 14.25 21.04 -2.81
C SER A 143 15.12 20.22 -1.85
N TYR A 144 16.28 19.80 -2.33
CA TYR A 144 17.27 19.14 -1.50
C TYR A 144 17.70 20.02 -0.33
N GLU A 145 17.90 21.31 -0.56
CA GLU A 145 18.38 22.26 0.45
C GLU A 145 17.35 22.48 1.57
N GLU A 146 16.06 22.54 1.23
CA GLU A 146 14.98 22.64 2.22
C GLU A 146 14.95 21.41 3.12
N ILE A 147 14.98 20.20 2.51
CA ILE A 147 14.94 18.94 3.25
C ILE A 147 16.18 18.83 4.15
N LYS A 148 17.36 19.12 3.60
CA LYS A 148 18.62 19.06 4.34
C LYS A 148 18.59 20.00 5.54
N TYR A 149 18.20 21.26 5.36
CA TYR A 149 18.09 22.23 6.43
C TYR A 149 17.19 21.77 7.58
N GLU A 150 16.02 21.20 7.23
CA GLU A 150 15.06 20.72 8.21
C GLU A 150 15.58 19.47 8.97
N ILE A 151 16.25 18.56 8.27
CA ILE A 151 16.88 17.40 8.90
C ILE A 151 18.00 17.84 9.86
N GLU A 152 18.87 18.75 9.44
CA GLU A 152 19.97 19.23 10.27
C GLU A 152 19.49 20.00 11.52
N THR A 153 18.38 20.75 11.35
CA THR A 153 17.80 21.57 12.42
C THR A 153 17.01 20.71 13.41
N LYS A 154 16.13 19.84 12.94
CA LYS A 154 15.22 19.05 13.80
C LYS A 154 15.81 17.75 14.27
N LYS A 155 16.84 17.26 13.58
CA LYS A 155 17.53 15.99 13.87
C LYS A 155 16.55 14.83 14.11
N PRO A 156 15.67 14.54 13.14
CA PRO A 156 14.73 13.46 13.27
C PRO A 156 15.47 12.11 13.21
N ALA A 157 14.93 11.08 13.90
CA ALA A 157 15.38 9.71 13.73
C ALA A 157 15.00 9.18 12.34
N ILE A 158 13.86 9.65 11.82
CA ILE A 158 13.33 9.22 10.53
C ILE A 158 12.90 10.43 9.70
N PHE A 159 13.26 10.41 8.42
CA PHE A 159 12.66 11.26 7.39
C PHE A 159 11.75 10.43 6.50
N ALA A 160 10.53 10.90 6.27
CA ALA A 160 9.55 10.21 5.46
C ALA A 160 8.95 11.13 4.38
N ILE A 161 8.81 10.58 3.20
CA ILE A 161 8.19 11.24 2.04
C ILE A 161 7.42 10.21 1.22
N VAL A 162 6.28 10.62 0.66
CA VAL A 162 5.53 9.77 -0.27
C VAL A 162 5.87 10.17 -1.70
N CYS A 163 6.43 9.21 -2.45
CA CYS A 163 6.66 9.32 -3.89
C CYS A 163 5.78 8.31 -4.61
N LEU A 164 4.76 8.78 -5.32
CA LEU A 164 3.70 7.93 -5.84
C LEU A 164 3.78 7.67 -7.36
N LEU A 165 4.56 8.42 -8.12
CA LEU A 165 4.59 8.37 -9.58
C LEU A 165 5.81 7.62 -10.09
N TYR A 166 5.62 6.75 -11.10
CA TYR A 166 6.69 6.04 -11.81
C TYR A 166 7.71 6.95 -12.48
N THR A 167 7.30 8.17 -12.80
CA THR A 167 8.16 9.20 -13.42
C THR A 167 9.05 9.92 -12.41
N SER A 168 8.96 9.60 -11.13
CA SER A 168 9.90 10.12 -10.14
C SER A 168 11.25 9.44 -10.34
N PRO A 169 12.35 10.20 -10.50
CA PRO A 169 13.67 9.61 -10.67
C PRO A 169 14.02 8.75 -9.45
N SER A 170 14.57 7.58 -9.73
CA SER A 170 15.00 6.60 -8.73
C SER A 170 16.48 6.34 -8.88
N PRO A 171 17.22 6.04 -7.80
CA PRO A 171 18.62 5.61 -7.91
C PRO A 171 18.85 4.35 -8.75
N ARG A 172 17.78 3.72 -9.21
CA ARG A 172 17.82 2.51 -10.07
C ARG A 172 17.65 2.82 -11.55
N ASP A 173 17.26 4.04 -11.90
CA ASP A 173 17.13 4.53 -13.27
C ASP A 173 18.46 5.10 -13.75
#